data_6f5821c77962a0e8971970f07bb2d6db
#
_entry.id   6f5821c77962a0e8971970f07bb2d6db
#
_cell.length_a   1.000
_cell.length_b   1.000
_cell.length_c   1.000
_cell.angle_alpha   90.00
_cell.angle_beta   90.00
_cell.angle_gamma   90.00
#
_symmetry.space_group_name_H-M   'P 1'
#
loop_
_entity.id
_entity.type
_entity.pdbx_description
1 polymer ?
#
loop_
_entity_poly.entity_id
_entity_poly.type
_entity_poly.pdbx_seq_one_letter_code
_entity_poly.pdbx_strand_id
1 'polypeptide(L)'
;KVFVDKLATFQAKFPEAHLGAVVAFGSTVWRHLSGGEGAEELKDFIPYGKGLAPATQYDVLIHILSLRHDVNFSVAQAAIEAFGDSIDVQEEIHGFRWVEERDLSGFVDGTENPAGEETRREVAVIKDGVDAGGSYVFVQRWEHNLRQLNRMSVHDQEMMIGRTKDANEEIDGDARPVTSHLSRVDLKEDGKGLKIVRQSLPYGTASGTHGLY
;
A
#
# COMPACT_ATOMS: atom_id res chain seq x y z
N LYS A 1 -2.23 15.34 18.05
CA LYS A 1 -3.39 16.28 18.14
C LYS A 1 -3.27 17.39 17.09
N VAL A 2 -2.17 18.16 17.07
CA VAL A 2 -1.98 19.30 16.14
C VAL A 2 -2.23 18.89 14.67
N PHE A 3 -1.64 17.78 14.21
CA PHE A 3 -1.85 17.28 12.85
C PHE A 3 -3.32 16.92 12.57
N VAL A 4 -3.99 16.25 13.52
CA VAL A 4 -5.41 15.87 13.37
C VAL A 4 -6.31 17.08 13.25
N ASP A 5 -6.06 18.13 14.04
CA ASP A 5 -6.83 19.37 13.98
C ASP A 5 -6.61 20.10 12.63
N LYS A 6 -5.38 20.10 12.10
CA LYS A 6 -5.06 20.62 10.77
C LYS A 6 -5.73 19.80 9.67
N LEU A 7 -5.68 18.47 9.75
CA LEU A 7 -6.36 17.57 8.80
C LEU A 7 -7.86 17.88 8.71
N ALA A 8 -8.54 17.99 9.86
CA ALA A 8 -9.97 18.33 9.92
C ALA A 8 -10.26 19.68 9.25
N THR A 9 -9.37 20.67 9.42
CA THR A 9 -9.49 21.99 8.77
C THR A 9 -9.40 21.86 7.24
N PHE A 10 -8.47 21.06 6.72
CA PHE A 10 -8.35 20.80 5.28
C PHE A 10 -9.56 20.05 4.72
N GLN A 11 -10.06 19.05 5.45
CA GLN A 11 -11.27 18.31 5.07
C GLN A 11 -12.49 19.22 4.95
N ALA A 12 -12.67 20.12 5.91
CA ALA A 12 -13.77 21.09 5.89
C ALA A 12 -13.61 22.13 4.76
N LYS A 13 -12.38 22.53 4.44
CA LYS A 13 -12.08 23.52 3.39
C LYS A 13 -12.20 22.96 1.98
N PHE A 14 -11.89 21.69 1.78
CA PHE A 14 -11.83 21.03 0.48
C PHE A 14 -12.64 19.71 0.48
N PRO A 15 -13.95 19.75 0.71
CA PRO A 15 -14.76 18.53 0.82
C PRO A 15 -14.75 17.70 -0.46
N GLU A 16 -14.60 18.34 -1.63
CA GLU A 16 -14.49 17.69 -2.94
C GLU A 16 -13.19 16.90 -3.14
N ALA A 17 -12.19 17.14 -2.31
CA ALA A 17 -10.91 16.42 -2.39
C ALA A 17 -11.00 14.99 -1.82
N HIS A 18 -12.05 14.67 -1.07
CA HIS A 18 -12.19 13.38 -0.37
C HIS A 18 -10.92 13.02 0.44
N LEU A 19 -10.42 14.01 1.18
CA LEU A 19 -9.17 13.91 1.90
C LEU A 19 -9.26 12.93 3.07
N GLY A 20 -8.34 11.98 3.13
CA GLY A 20 -8.08 11.11 4.25
C GLY A 20 -6.60 11.08 4.61
N ALA A 21 -6.28 10.78 5.86
CA ALA A 21 -4.93 10.49 6.27
C ALA A 21 -4.90 9.43 7.38
N VAL A 22 -3.88 8.59 7.34
CA VAL A 22 -3.61 7.56 8.35
C VAL A 22 -2.22 7.80 8.90
N VAL A 23 -2.06 7.62 10.22
CA VAL A 23 -0.76 7.59 10.88
C VAL A 23 -0.56 6.18 11.43
N ALA A 24 0.54 5.54 11.06
CA ALA A 24 0.95 4.25 11.59
C ALA A 24 2.33 4.34 12.23
N PHE A 25 2.60 3.47 13.18
CA PHE A 25 3.81 3.47 13.98
C PHE A 25 4.56 2.15 13.85
N GLY A 26 5.88 2.23 13.79
CA GLY A 26 6.75 1.07 13.91
C GLY A 26 6.71 0.47 15.32
N SER A 27 7.11 -0.79 15.45
CA SER A 27 7.01 -1.57 16.68
C SER A 27 7.67 -0.90 17.91
N THR A 28 8.82 -0.27 17.71
CA THR A 28 9.58 0.39 18.77
C THR A 28 8.87 1.64 19.28
N VAL A 29 8.41 2.50 18.36
CA VAL A 29 7.70 3.73 18.73
C VAL A 29 6.35 3.40 19.35
N TRP A 30 5.61 2.42 18.78
CA TRP A 30 4.33 2.02 19.35
C TRP A 30 4.46 1.53 20.80
N ARG A 31 5.42 0.64 21.07
CA ARG A 31 5.67 0.17 22.46
C ARG A 31 5.97 1.29 23.43
N HIS A 32 6.70 2.31 22.97
CA HIS A 32 6.97 3.48 23.81
C HIS A 32 5.71 4.31 24.07
N LEU A 33 4.90 4.56 23.05
CA LEU A 33 3.68 5.37 23.16
C LEU A 33 2.56 4.67 23.93
N SER A 34 2.40 3.35 23.76
CA SER A 34 1.36 2.55 24.40
C SER A 34 1.72 2.05 25.81
N GLY A 35 2.97 2.27 26.26
CA GLY A 35 3.47 1.67 27.50
C GLY A 35 3.66 0.14 27.39
N GLY A 36 3.68 -0.40 26.18
CA GLY A 36 3.83 -1.83 25.92
C GLY A 36 2.52 -2.60 25.80
N GLU A 37 1.39 -1.91 25.83
CA GLU A 37 0.07 -2.54 25.63
C GLU A 37 -0.28 -2.65 24.14
N GLY A 38 -0.90 -3.78 23.77
CA GLY A 38 -1.44 -4.03 22.43
C GLY A 38 -0.40 -4.28 21.36
N ALA A 39 -0.87 -4.37 20.12
CA ALA A 39 -0.06 -4.60 18.92
C ALA A 39 0.89 -5.80 19.02
N GLU A 40 0.43 -6.92 19.58
CA GLU A 40 1.25 -8.12 19.80
C GLU A 40 1.82 -8.69 18.51
N GLU A 41 1.11 -8.53 17.40
CA GLU A 41 1.54 -8.97 16.07
C GLU A 41 2.35 -7.90 15.31
N LEU A 42 2.55 -6.72 15.87
CA LEU A 42 3.38 -5.68 15.26
C LEU A 42 4.87 -6.06 15.39
N LYS A 43 5.44 -6.49 14.30
CA LYS A 43 6.82 -6.98 14.19
C LYS A 43 7.58 -6.18 13.14
N ASP A 44 8.89 -6.03 13.35
CA ASP A 44 9.76 -5.50 12.31
C ASP A 44 9.84 -6.46 11.13
N PHE A 45 9.89 -5.90 9.93
CA PHE A 45 10.01 -6.70 8.72
C PHE A 45 11.35 -7.44 8.68
N ILE A 46 11.32 -8.69 8.25
CA ILE A 46 12.53 -9.52 8.06
C ILE A 46 12.85 -9.55 6.58
N PRO A 47 14.11 -9.26 6.16
CA PRO A 47 14.45 -9.23 4.74
C PRO A 47 14.32 -10.62 4.10
N TYR A 48 13.84 -10.65 2.86
CA TYR A 48 13.65 -11.87 2.08
C TYR A 48 14.43 -11.84 0.76
N GLY A 49 14.63 -13.03 0.18
CA GLY A 49 15.10 -13.16 -1.19
C GLY A 49 16.53 -12.64 -1.43
N LYS A 50 17.41 -12.70 -0.44
CA LYS A 50 18.81 -12.22 -0.55
C LYS A 50 18.92 -10.78 -1.06
N GLY A 51 18.06 -9.89 -0.56
CA GLY A 51 18.03 -8.47 -0.88
C GLY A 51 16.97 -8.07 -1.92
N LEU A 52 16.15 -8.99 -2.40
CA LEU A 52 14.99 -8.65 -3.25
C LEU A 52 13.91 -7.89 -2.49
N ALA A 53 13.70 -8.23 -1.22
CA ALA A 53 12.81 -7.52 -0.31
C ALA A 53 13.61 -7.11 0.94
N PRO A 54 14.26 -5.96 0.93
CA PRO A 54 15.02 -5.45 2.07
C PRO A 54 14.09 -5.07 3.22
N ALA A 55 14.59 -5.17 4.43
CA ALA A 55 13.91 -4.61 5.61
C ALA A 55 14.35 -3.15 5.75
N THR A 56 13.45 -2.23 5.46
CA THR A 56 13.63 -0.78 5.60
C THR A 56 12.64 -0.25 6.62
N GLN A 57 12.82 -0.66 7.88
CA GLN A 57 11.91 -0.32 8.96
C GLN A 57 12.02 1.16 9.32
N TYR A 58 10.89 1.85 9.35
CA TYR A 58 10.76 3.24 9.80
C TYR A 58 9.87 3.33 11.04
N ASP A 59 9.96 4.44 11.75
CA ASP A 59 9.28 4.65 13.03
C ASP A 59 7.83 5.13 12.87
N VAL A 60 7.56 5.94 11.84
CA VAL A 60 6.25 6.53 11.57
C VAL A 60 5.96 6.53 10.08
N LEU A 61 4.75 6.15 9.72
CA LEU A 61 4.19 6.32 8.37
C LEU A 61 3.02 7.30 8.44
N ILE A 62 3.01 8.28 7.55
CA ILE A 62 1.87 9.14 7.30
C ILE A 62 1.39 8.88 5.87
N HIS A 63 0.23 8.27 5.72
CA HIS A 63 -0.38 7.99 4.43
C HIS A 63 -1.50 8.99 4.18
N ILE A 64 -1.36 9.83 3.16
CA ILE A 64 -2.29 10.89 2.80
C ILE A 64 -2.92 10.55 1.46
N LEU A 65 -4.24 10.60 1.40
CA LEU A 65 -5.04 10.23 0.23
C LEU A 65 -6.03 11.36 -0.08
N SER A 66 -6.04 11.81 -1.31
CA SER A 66 -7.12 12.67 -1.82
C SER A 66 -7.19 12.63 -3.35
N LEU A 67 -8.24 13.21 -3.91
CA LEU A 67 -8.36 13.41 -5.36
C LEU A 67 -7.55 14.63 -5.86
N ARG A 68 -6.85 15.34 -4.96
CA ARG A 68 -6.12 16.57 -5.26
C ARG A 68 -4.69 16.50 -4.74
N HIS A 69 -3.74 16.49 -5.66
CA HIS A 69 -2.31 16.46 -5.32
C HIS A 69 -1.85 17.68 -4.51
N ASP A 70 -2.36 18.87 -4.83
CA ASP A 70 -2.05 20.11 -4.10
C ASP A 70 -2.54 20.07 -2.64
N VAL A 71 -3.68 19.44 -2.39
CA VAL A 71 -4.19 19.20 -1.04
C VAL A 71 -3.30 18.18 -0.30
N ASN A 72 -2.91 17.08 -0.95
CA ASN A 72 -1.98 16.10 -0.37
C ASN A 72 -0.66 16.76 0.03
N PHE A 73 -0.09 17.57 -0.85
CA PHE A 73 1.14 18.30 -0.57
C PHE A 73 1.00 19.25 0.63
N SER A 74 -0.11 20.01 0.69
CA SER A 74 -0.37 20.93 1.80
C SER A 74 -0.54 20.21 3.14
N VAL A 75 -1.18 19.03 3.13
CA VAL A 75 -1.33 18.20 4.33
C VAL A 75 0.00 17.58 4.75
N ALA A 76 0.84 17.16 3.81
CA ALA A 76 2.19 16.69 4.09
C ALA A 76 3.05 17.77 4.76
N GLN A 77 3.03 19.00 4.24
CA GLN A 77 3.69 20.14 4.88
C GLN A 77 3.16 20.39 6.30
N ALA A 78 1.84 20.33 6.49
CA ALA A 78 1.23 20.51 7.80
C ALA A 78 1.60 19.38 8.79
N ALA A 79 1.83 18.15 8.30
CA ALA A 79 2.33 17.06 9.11
C ALA A 79 3.78 17.31 9.54
N ILE A 80 4.67 17.65 8.62
CA ILE A 80 6.07 17.99 8.93
C ILE A 80 6.14 19.13 9.96
N GLU A 81 5.35 20.20 9.76
CA GLU A 81 5.28 21.30 10.70
C GLU A 81 4.78 20.87 12.09
N ALA A 82 3.79 19.97 12.14
CA ALA A 82 3.22 19.51 13.41
C ALA A 82 4.18 18.63 14.22
N PHE A 83 5.04 17.89 13.55
CA PHE A 83 6.10 17.08 14.20
C PHE A 83 7.36 17.90 14.49
N GLY A 84 7.63 18.95 13.71
CA GLY A 84 8.80 19.83 13.88
C GLY A 84 10.11 19.04 13.90
N ASP A 85 10.98 19.38 14.83
CA ASP A 85 12.30 18.76 15.01
C ASP A 85 12.25 17.34 15.62
N SER A 86 11.05 16.77 15.81
CA SER A 86 10.90 15.43 16.38
C SER A 86 11.02 14.32 15.37
N ILE A 87 11.09 14.64 14.08
CA ILE A 87 11.19 13.65 12.99
C ILE A 87 12.24 14.05 11.96
N ASP A 88 12.82 13.03 11.33
CA ASP A 88 13.57 13.14 10.08
C ASP A 88 12.82 12.42 8.97
N VAL A 89 12.49 13.11 7.88
CA VAL A 89 11.82 12.51 6.73
C VAL A 89 12.81 11.64 5.97
N GLN A 90 12.64 10.32 6.06
CA GLN A 90 13.51 9.35 5.41
C GLN A 90 13.09 9.10 3.96
N GLU A 91 11.79 9.12 3.70
CA GLU A 91 11.23 8.88 2.38
C GLU A 91 9.93 9.67 2.20
N GLU A 92 9.75 10.23 1.01
CA GLU A 92 8.51 10.88 0.59
C GLU A 92 8.19 10.41 -0.83
N ILE A 93 7.02 9.77 -1.00
CA ILE A 93 6.59 9.22 -2.27
C ILE A 93 5.23 9.80 -2.66
N HIS A 94 5.17 10.32 -3.88
CA HIS A 94 3.94 10.84 -4.49
C HIS A 94 3.40 9.82 -5.49
N GLY A 95 2.29 9.18 -5.14
CA GLY A 95 1.56 8.30 -6.03
C GLY A 95 0.61 9.07 -6.95
N PHE A 96 0.29 8.50 -8.08
CA PHE A 96 -0.69 9.04 -9.01
C PHE A 96 -1.55 7.91 -9.61
N ARG A 97 -2.79 8.23 -9.97
CA ARG A 97 -3.63 7.29 -10.74
C ARG A 97 -3.12 7.25 -12.17
N TRP A 98 -2.85 6.05 -12.65
CA TRP A 98 -2.49 5.81 -14.03
C TRP A 98 -3.67 5.20 -14.80
N VAL A 99 -3.55 5.16 -16.12
CA VAL A 99 -4.60 4.80 -17.07
C VAL A 99 -5.42 3.59 -16.61
N GLU A 100 -6.74 3.75 -16.53
CA GLU A 100 -7.72 2.68 -16.23
C GLU A 100 -7.43 1.89 -14.93
N GLU A 101 -6.86 2.56 -13.95
CA GLU A 101 -6.48 1.94 -12.66
C GLU A 101 -5.48 0.78 -12.81
N ARG A 102 -4.59 0.90 -13.81
CA ARG A 102 -3.54 -0.08 -14.04
C ARG A 102 -2.25 0.32 -13.32
N ASP A 103 -1.47 -0.68 -12.99
CA ASP A 103 -0.06 -0.51 -12.68
C ASP A 103 0.73 -0.13 -13.95
N LEU A 104 1.91 0.48 -13.80
CA LEU A 104 2.79 0.85 -14.92
C LEU A 104 3.21 -0.33 -15.81
N SER A 105 3.09 -1.55 -15.33
CA SER A 105 3.24 -2.78 -16.13
C SER A 105 2.13 -2.95 -17.18
N GLY A 106 1.03 -2.21 -17.05
CA GLY A 106 -0.16 -2.30 -17.87
C GLY A 106 -1.20 -3.31 -17.39
N PHE A 107 -0.94 -4.04 -16.32
CA PHE A 107 -1.95 -4.91 -15.70
C PHE A 107 -2.84 -4.15 -14.74
N VAL A 108 -4.11 -4.56 -14.62
CA VAL A 108 -5.05 -3.98 -13.65
C VAL A 108 -4.58 -4.32 -12.24
N ASP A 109 -4.44 -3.30 -11.40
CA ASP A 109 -4.12 -3.50 -9.98
C ASP A 109 -5.37 -3.62 -9.11
N GLY A 110 -5.24 -4.27 -7.97
CA GLY A 110 -6.29 -4.35 -6.96
C GLY A 110 -7.49 -5.24 -7.28
N THR A 111 -7.44 -6.06 -8.32
CA THR A 111 -8.56 -6.95 -8.74
C THR A 111 -9.09 -7.82 -7.59
N GLU A 112 -8.20 -8.32 -6.73
CA GLU A 112 -8.55 -9.19 -5.60
C GLU A 112 -8.88 -8.43 -4.31
N ASN A 113 -8.95 -7.12 -4.34
CA ASN A 113 -9.37 -6.35 -3.17
C ASN A 113 -10.81 -6.72 -2.77
N PRO A 114 -11.09 -6.84 -1.47
CA PRO A 114 -12.46 -6.98 -0.99
C PRO A 114 -13.36 -5.86 -1.50
N ALA A 115 -14.53 -6.21 -2.01
CA ALA A 115 -15.50 -5.27 -2.52
C ALA A 115 -16.39 -4.71 -1.39
N GLY A 116 -16.65 -3.41 -1.43
CA GLY A 116 -17.50 -2.73 -0.46
C GLY A 116 -16.80 -2.39 0.86
N GLU A 117 -17.33 -1.38 1.53
CA GLU A 117 -16.75 -0.85 2.78
C GLU A 117 -16.80 -1.85 3.92
N GLU A 118 -17.93 -2.53 4.08
CA GLU A 118 -18.14 -3.50 5.17
C GLU A 118 -17.14 -4.66 5.08
N THR A 119 -17.00 -5.28 3.90
CA THR A 119 -16.05 -6.37 3.67
C THR A 119 -14.60 -5.92 3.86
N ARG A 120 -14.25 -4.72 3.40
CA ARG A 120 -12.91 -4.15 3.65
C ARG A 120 -12.65 -3.94 5.12
N ARG A 121 -13.64 -3.43 5.86
CA ARG A 121 -13.55 -3.27 7.31
C ARG A 121 -13.38 -4.63 8.01
N GLU A 122 -14.13 -5.63 7.60
CA GLU A 122 -14.02 -6.98 8.17
C GLU A 122 -12.64 -7.61 7.98
N VAL A 123 -12.01 -7.36 6.84
CA VAL A 123 -10.69 -7.89 6.50
C VAL A 123 -9.56 -7.12 7.19
N ALA A 124 -9.65 -5.79 7.27
CA ALA A 124 -8.51 -4.95 7.63
C ALA A 124 -8.55 -4.45 9.08
N VAL A 125 -9.72 -4.36 9.71
CA VAL A 125 -9.85 -3.73 11.03
C VAL A 125 -9.92 -4.78 12.13
N ILE A 126 -9.09 -4.61 13.15
CA ILE A 126 -9.10 -5.43 14.36
C ILE A 126 -10.43 -5.24 15.09
N LYS A 127 -11.15 -6.34 15.33
CA LYS A 127 -12.52 -6.29 15.86
C LYS A 127 -12.58 -6.13 17.37
N ASP A 128 -11.68 -6.77 18.08
CA ASP A 128 -11.75 -6.95 19.52
C ASP A 128 -10.41 -6.65 20.21
N GLY A 129 -10.46 -6.50 21.53
CA GLY A 129 -9.28 -6.30 22.36
C GLY A 129 -8.84 -4.83 22.44
N VAL A 130 -7.66 -4.62 22.97
CA VAL A 130 -7.08 -3.29 23.22
C VAL A 130 -6.80 -2.52 21.91
N ASP A 131 -6.56 -3.25 20.82
CA ASP A 131 -6.28 -2.70 19.49
C ASP A 131 -7.54 -2.55 18.61
N ALA A 132 -8.73 -2.77 19.15
CA ALA A 132 -9.99 -2.71 18.40
C ALA A 132 -10.13 -1.36 17.66
N GLY A 133 -10.45 -1.43 16.37
CA GLY A 133 -10.53 -0.25 15.48
C GLY A 133 -9.21 0.11 14.80
N GLY A 134 -8.10 -0.50 15.17
CA GLY A 134 -6.81 -0.38 14.51
C GLY A 134 -6.65 -1.33 13.31
N SER A 135 -5.51 -1.23 12.64
CA SER A 135 -5.11 -2.12 11.53
C SER A 135 -3.60 -2.28 11.54
N TYR A 136 -3.11 -3.46 11.22
CA TYR A 136 -1.71 -3.62 10.87
C TYR A 136 -1.48 -3.14 9.44
N VAL A 137 -0.37 -2.42 9.21
CA VAL A 137 0.00 -1.86 7.91
C VAL A 137 1.35 -2.42 7.49
N PHE A 138 1.41 -2.92 6.27
CA PHE A 138 2.62 -3.36 5.62
C PHE A 138 2.83 -2.55 4.34
N VAL A 139 3.98 -1.90 4.21
CA VAL A 139 4.28 -0.99 3.10
C VAL A 139 5.37 -1.61 2.23
N GLN A 140 5.18 -1.56 0.92
CA GLN A 140 6.15 -2.04 -0.06
C GLN A 140 6.34 -1.00 -1.16
N ARG A 141 7.60 -0.64 -1.43
CA ARG A 141 7.97 0.15 -2.59
C ARG A 141 8.61 -0.75 -3.64
N TRP A 142 7.92 -0.94 -4.75
CA TRP A 142 8.39 -1.72 -5.89
C TRP A 142 9.01 -0.79 -6.94
N GLU A 143 10.20 -1.12 -7.40
CA GLU A 143 10.83 -0.49 -8.56
C GLU A 143 10.66 -1.38 -9.78
N HIS A 144 10.03 -0.84 -10.83
CA HIS A 144 9.71 -1.60 -12.03
C HIS A 144 10.83 -1.53 -13.05
N ASN A 145 11.26 -2.68 -13.57
CA ASN A 145 12.10 -2.77 -14.74
C ASN A 145 11.24 -2.84 -16.01
N LEU A 146 10.56 -1.74 -16.33
CA LEU A 146 9.67 -1.68 -17.50
C LEU A 146 10.42 -1.93 -18.80
N ARG A 147 11.72 -1.60 -18.89
CA ARG A 147 12.55 -1.91 -20.07
C ARG A 147 12.63 -3.41 -20.30
N GLN A 148 12.80 -4.20 -19.28
CA GLN A 148 12.83 -5.66 -19.37
C GLN A 148 11.44 -6.21 -19.68
N LEU A 149 10.42 -5.76 -18.98
CA LEU A 149 9.04 -6.17 -19.19
C LEU A 149 8.61 -5.95 -20.64
N ASN A 150 8.88 -4.77 -21.21
CA ASN A 150 8.49 -4.41 -22.57
C ASN A 150 9.24 -5.18 -23.67
N ARG A 151 10.28 -5.94 -23.33
CA ARG A 151 10.96 -6.87 -24.26
C ARG A 151 10.33 -8.25 -24.28
N MET A 152 9.51 -8.57 -23.29
CA MET A 152 8.80 -9.84 -23.23
C MET A 152 7.59 -9.78 -24.15
N SER A 153 7.18 -10.92 -24.69
CA SER A 153 5.90 -11.03 -25.38
C SER A 153 4.74 -10.77 -24.41
N VAL A 154 3.59 -10.29 -24.90
CA VAL A 154 2.39 -10.12 -24.06
C VAL A 154 2.02 -11.46 -23.38
N HIS A 155 2.08 -12.56 -24.12
CA HIS A 155 1.84 -13.89 -23.58
C HIS A 155 2.76 -14.21 -22.37
N ASP A 156 4.07 -13.96 -22.48
CA ASP A 156 5.00 -14.23 -21.37
C ASP A 156 4.72 -13.34 -20.16
N GLN A 157 4.34 -12.07 -20.38
CA GLN A 157 3.91 -11.18 -19.31
C GLN A 157 2.66 -11.71 -18.61
N GLU A 158 1.66 -12.16 -19.38
CA GLU A 158 0.41 -12.73 -18.86
C GLU A 158 0.67 -14.02 -18.05
N MET A 159 1.51 -14.90 -18.55
CA MET A 159 1.91 -16.12 -17.84
C MET A 159 2.68 -15.81 -16.54
N MET A 160 3.49 -14.76 -16.52
CA MET A 160 4.18 -14.30 -15.32
C MET A 160 3.21 -13.77 -14.27
N ILE A 161 2.16 -13.04 -14.67
CA ILE A 161 1.15 -12.48 -13.77
C ILE A 161 0.08 -13.51 -13.41
N GLY A 162 -0.40 -14.29 -14.38
CA GLY A 162 -1.50 -15.25 -14.24
C GLY A 162 -2.87 -14.70 -14.66
N ARG A 163 -2.88 -13.53 -15.35
CA ARG A 163 -4.07 -12.89 -15.90
C ARG A 163 -3.77 -12.33 -17.28
N THR A 164 -4.81 -12.21 -18.12
CA THR A 164 -4.70 -11.51 -19.40
C THR A 164 -4.50 -10.02 -19.16
N LYS A 165 -3.66 -9.40 -19.97
CA LYS A 165 -3.27 -7.99 -19.78
C LYS A 165 -4.40 -7.03 -20.14
N ASP A 166 -5.11 -7.31 -21.22
CA ASP A 166 -6.17 -6.44 -21.75
C ASP A 166 -7.48 -6.62 -20.99
N ALA A 167 -8.01 -7.84 -20.96
CA ALA A 167 -9.31 -8.15 -20.37
C ALA A 167 -9.28 -8.38 -18.86
N ASN A 168 -8.09 -8.51 -18.25
CA ASN A 168 -7.93 -8.83 -16.83
C ASN A 168 -8.61 -10.14 -16.39
N GLU A 169 -8.69 -11.12 -17.29
CA GLU A 169 -9.26 -12.42 -17.01
C GLU A 169 -8.20 -13.36 -16.41
N GLU A 170 -8.60 -14.19 -15.46
CA GLU A 170 -7.69 -15.21 -14.94
C GLU A 170 -7.33 -16.23 -16.02
N ILE A 171 -6.06 -16.59 -16.08
CA ILE A 171 -5.62 -17.74 -16.89
C ILE A 171 -6.06 -19.01 -16.16
N ASP A 172 -6.66 -19.94 -16.90
CA ASP A 172 -7.15 -21.20 -16.37
C ASP A 172 -6.09 -21.91 -15.51
N GLY A 173 -6.52 -22.51 -14.40
CA GLY A 173 -5.65 -23.12 -13.41
C GLY A 173 -4.65 -24.12 -13.97
N ASP A 174 -5.05 -24.94 -14.94
CA ASP A 174 -4.19 -25.93 -15.59
C ASP A 174 -3.16 -25.30 -16.54
N ALA A 175 -3.47 -24.13 -17.12
CA ALA A 175 -2.57 -23.39 -18.01
C ALA A 175 -1.71 -22.36 -17.26
N ARG A 176 -2.13 -21.96 -16.05
CA ARG A 176 -1.45 -20.94 -15.28
C ARG A 176 -0.21 -21.51 -14.57
N PRO A 177 0.99 -20.93 -14.78
CA PRO A 177 2.19 -21.38 -14.10
C PRO A 177 2.06 -21.28 -12.57
N VAL A 178 2.52 -22.30 -11.86
CA VAL A 178 2.58 -22.28 -10.38
C VAL A 178 3.51 -21.18 -9.84
N THR A 179 4.36 -20.64 -10.70
CA THR A 179 5.27 -19.51 -10.41
C THR A 179 4.68 -18.16 -10.75
N SER A 180 3.47 -18.09 -11.35
CA SER A 180 2.83 -16.82 -11.65
C SER A 180 2.54 -16.04 -10.37
N HIS A 181 2.47 -14.71 -10.49
CA HIS A 181 2.13 -13.84 -9.37
C HIS A 181 0.82 -14.29 -8.69
N LEU A 182 -0.24 -14.48 -9.46
CA LEU A 182 -1.54 -14.88 -8.92
C LEU A 182 -1.49 -16.22 -8.17
N SER A 183 -0.77 -17.21 -8.70
CA SER A 183 -0.60 -18.52 -8.02
C SER A 183 0.19 -18.43 -6.71
N ARG A 184 1.03 -17.41 -6.56
CA ARG A 184 1.86 -17.21 -5.36
C ARG A 184 1.19 -16.40 -4.27
N VAL A 185 0.19 -15.58 -4.61
CA VAL A 185 -0.50 -14.72 -3.65
C VAL A 185 -1.89 -15.24 -3.25
N ASP A 186 -2.42 -16.25 -3.93
CA ASP A 186 -3.66 -16.95 -3.51
C ASP A 186 -3.38 -17.90 -2.34
N LEU A 187 -3.15 -17.30 -1.17
CA LEU A 187 -2.83 -18.04 0.04
C LEU A 187 -4.12 -18.52 0.73
N LYS A 188 -4.06 -19.75 1.26
CA LYS A 188 -5.18 -20.36 1.99
C LYS A 188 -4.72 -20.93 3.32
N GLU A 189 -5.53 -20.78 4.33
CA GLU A 189 -5.39 -21.41 5.63
C GLU A 189 -6.68 -22.18 5.93
N ASP A 190 -6.59 -23.46 6.26
CA ASP A 190 -7.73 -24.35 6.47
C ASP A 190 -8.76 -24.34 5.31
N GLY A 191 -8.28 -24.21 4.08
CA GLY A 191 -9.10 -24.14 2.86
C GLY A 191 -9.81 -22.80 2.64
N LYS A 192 -9.62 -21.80 3.50
CA LYS A 192 -10.15 -20.45 3.35
C LYS A 192 -9.08 -19.50 2.80
N GLY A 193 -9.43 -18.70 1.80
CA GLY A 193 -8.54 -17.67 1.26
C GLY A 193 -8.20 -16.61 2.29
N LEU A 194 -6.91 -16.33 2.44
CA LEU A 194 -6.45 -15.18 3.23
C LEU A 194 -6.62 -13.91 2.39
N LYS A 195 -7.25 -12.90 2.95
CA LYS A 195 -7.50 -11.63 2.28
C LYS A 195 -6.82 -10.48 3.00
N ILE A 196 -6.37 -9.51 2.22
CA ILE A 196 -5.84 -8.23 2.67
C ILE A 196 -6.52 -7.10 1.90
N VAL A 197 -6.51 -5.91 2.46
CA VAL A 197 -6.89 -4.69 1.72
C VAL A 197 -5.60 -4.03 1.22
N ARG A 198 -5.50 -3.81 -0.10
CA ARG A 198 -4.37 -3.10 -0.72
C ARG A 198 -4.81 -1.73 -1.20
N GLN A 199 -3.95 -0.75 -0.98
CA GLN A 199 -4.10 0.61 -1.49
C GLN A 199 -2.79 1.00 -2.17
N SER A 200 -2.63 0.58 -3.40
CA SER A 200 -1.41 0.81 -4.17
C SER A 200 -1.64 1.88 -5.23
N LEU A 201 -0.61 2.67 -5.50
CA LEU A 201 -0.60 3.60 -6.63
C LEU A 201 0.76 3.56 -7.32
N PRO A 202 0.80 3.72 -8.64
CA PRO A 202 2.02 4.05 -9.37
C PRO A 202 2.68 5.30 -8.82
N TYR A 203 4.02 5.32 -8.85
CA TYR A 203 4.82 6.48 -8.46
C TYR A 203 6.01 6.64 -9.38
N GLY A 204 6.67 7.80 -9.30
CA GLY A 204 7.96 8.05 -9.91
C GLY A 204 7.92 8.94 -11.15
N THR A 205 9.00 8.88 -11.94
CA THR A 205 9.14 9.66 -13.15
C THR A 205 9.49 8.80 -14.35
N ALA A 206 9.09 9.22 -15.54
CA ALA A 206 9.31 8.45 -16.77
C ALA A 206 10.81 8.23 -17.10
N SER A 207 11.68 9.13 -16.67
CA SER A 207 13.13 9.06 -16.92
C SER A 207 13.95 8.55 -15.73
N GLY A 208 13.33 8.42 -14.56
CA GLY A 208 13.99 8.00 -13.33
C GLY A 208 13.36 6.76 -12.72
N THR A 209 13.50 6.62 -11.41
CA THR A 209 12.88 5.54 -10.65
C THR A 209 11.37 5.64 -10.71
N HIS A 210 10.71 4.51 -10.95
CA HIS A 210 9.26 4.41 -11.02
C HIS A 210 8.81 2.99 -10.66
N GLY A 211 7.55 2.86 -10.24
CA GLY A 211 7.00 1.57 -9.85
C GLY A 211 5.66 1.69 -9.16
N LEU A 212 5.42 0.83 -8.17
CA LEU A 212 4.20 0.75 -7.38
C LEU A 212 4.53 0.91 -5.90
N TYR A 213 3.73 1.72 -5.19
CA TYR A 213 3.85 1.92 -3.74
C TYR A 213 2.56 1.54 -3.06
#